data_24a0af382f2d3890e9e0cb0ba7c603ab
#
_entry.id   24a0af382f2d3890e9e0cb0ba7c603ab
#
_cell.length_a   1.000
_cell.length_b   1.000
_cell.length_c   1.000
_cell.angle_alpha   90.00
_cell.angle_beta   90.00
_cell.angle_gamma   90.00
#
_symmetry.space_group_name_H-M   'P 1'
#
loop_
_entity.id
_entity.type
_entity.pdbx_description
1 polymer ?
#
loop_
_entity_poly.entity_id
_entity_poly.type
_entity_poly.pdbx_seq_one_letter_code
_entity_poly.pdbx_strand_id
1 'polypeptide(L)'
;MKIFKTIFIALIFLALIWVDVPDNIKTKYKIPNQLNFNVFGLNVKKDFTTKLGLDLKGGSSLIFEADTSKLKKEDLNDALSSARDVIERRINFFGVTEPQIQTIKTGDKYRLSVDLPGINNYEEAIRLIGQTAQLTFRELPSEKIATTSPIFTQLTKDTGLSGVHIQKSTVEFDSQTGKPQVGLKFNKQGADLFAAITKRNIGKPVGIFLDNIPLTTPTVSNEIPDGSAVITGNFTSDEVKKLTIAINSGALPLPIKLVEQKNIGPTLGETEVRKSIYAGTTGLIMVLLFMIIYYGRLGFIASLALIIYGIISLFIFKAIPLVLTLPGVAGFILSIGMAVDSNILIFERIKEELRKGKSFDIAVKLGFGRAIDAIKDANVTTLTVAFILFNPLNWEFLPQFGMVRGFALTLAIGVATSLFTGVVITKRLIEMFYKSKLKV
;
A
#
# COMPACT_ATOMS: atom_id res chain seq x y z
N MET A 1 -4.38 30.93 -30.59
CA MET A 1 -5.00 30.40 -29.34
C MET A 1 -5.67 29.04 -29.50
N LYS A 2 -6.43 28.73 -30.57
CA LYS A 2 -7.07 27.40 -30.79
C LYS A 2 -6.02 26.28 -30.98
N ILE A 3 -5.01 26.50 -31.84
CA ILE A 3 -3.95 25.50 -32.10
C ILE A 3 -3.17 25.13 -30.82
N PHE A 4 -2.82 26.12 -30.01
CA PHE A 4 -2.11 25.92 -28.76
C PHE A 4 -2.92 25.05 -27.76
N LYS A 5 -4.25 25.28 -27.65
CA LYS A 5 -5.13 24.44 -26.83
C LYS A 5 -5.19 23.00 -27.34
N THR A 6 -5.24 22.81 -28.67
CA THR A 6 -5.26 21.46 -29.25
C THR A 6 -3.96 20.70 -29.00
N ILE A 7 -2.81 21.37 -29.18
CA ILE A 7 -1.49 20.78 -28.89
C ILE A 7 -1.38 20.43 -27.41
N PHE A 8 -1.83 21.30 -26.51
CA PHE A 8 -1.79 21.07 -25.07
C PHE A 8 -2.66 19.85 -24.66
N ILE A 9 -3.87 19.74 -25.22
CA ILE A 9 -4.73 18.56 -24.98
C ILE A 9 -4.10 17.27 -25.51
N ALA A 10 -3.49 17.32 -26.71
CA ALA A 10 -2.79 16.18 -27.28
C ALA A 10 -1.60 15.75 -26.43
N LEU A 11 -0.81 16.69 -25.91
CA LEU A 11 0.30 16.39 -24.99
C LEU A 11 -0.17 15.75 -23.68
N ILE A 12 -1.27 16.25 -23.09
CA ILE A 12 -1.87 15.60 -21.90
C ILE A 12 -2.28 14.17 -22.23
N PHE A 13 -2.92 13.96 -23.38
CA PHE A 13 -3.39 12.62 -23.76
C PHE A 13 -2.23 11.65 -24.01
N LEU A 14 -1.14 12.12 -24.61
CA LEU A 14 0.08 11.35 -24.77
C LEU A 14 0.74 11.02 -23.42
N ALA A 15 0.73 11.95 -22.47
CA ALA A 15 1.23 11.71 -21.12
C ALA A 15 0.39 10.67 -20.36
N LEU A 16 -0.94 10.70 -20.50
CA LEU A 16 -1.83 9.69 -19.92
C LEU A 16 -1.54 8.30 -20.51
N ILE A 17 -1.45 8.19 -21.84
CA ILE A 17 -1.11 6.93 -22.52
C ILE A 17 0.25 6.43 -22.06
N TRP A 18 1.26 7.30 -21.93
CA TRP A 18 2.59 6.91 -21.46
C TRP A 18 2.55 6.30 -20.04
N VAL A 19 1.76 6.87 -19.13
CA VAL A 19 1.58 6.32 -17.78
C VAL A 19 0.88 4.95 -17.85
N ASP A 20 -0.10 4.78 -18.75
CA ASP A 20 -0.93 3.59 -18.83
C ASP A 20 -0.23 2.40 -19.52
N VAL A 21 0.86 2.63 -20.25
CA VAL A 21 1.64 1.52 -20.84
C VAL A 21 1.94 0.46 -19.77
N PRO A 22 1.66 -0.84 -20.04
CA PRO A 22 1.92 -1.92 -19.10
C PRO A 22 3.39 -2.00 -18.67
N ASP A 23 3.63 -2.33 -17.39
CA ASP A 23 4.98 -2.31 -16.80
C ASP A 23 5.95 -3.30 -17.48
N ASN A 24 5.45 -4.44 -17.96
CA ASN A 24 6.23 -5.40 -18.74
C ASN A 24 6.73 -4.80 -20.08
N ILE A 25 5.91 -3.98 -20.75
CA ILE A 25 6.30 -3.29 -21.99
C ILE A 25 7.31 -2.18 -21.67
N LYS A 26 7.07 -1.39 -20.62
CA LYS A 26 8.00 -0.35 -20.18
C LYS A 26 9.38 -0.93 -19.85
N THR A 27 9.43 -2.05 -19.12
CA THR A 27 10.67 -2.74 -18.79
C THR A 27 11.38 -3.24 -20.05
N LYS A 28 10.65 -3.84 -20.99
CA LYS A 28 11.19 -4.36 -22.26
C LYS A 28 11.81 -3.26 -23.13
N TYR A 29 11.18 -2.08 -23.18
CA TYR A 29 11.63 -0.95 -24.00
C TYR A 29 12.39 0.11 -23.19
N LYS A 30 12.75 -0.18 -21.92
CA LYS A 30 13.48 0.73 -21.01
C LYS A 30 12.80 2.11 -20.84
N ILE A 31 11.46 2.14 -20.88
CA ILE A 31 10.68 3.34 -20.66
C ILE A 31 10.62 3.60 -19.14
N PRO A 32 10.94 4.80 -18.63
CA PRO A 32 10.94 5.07 -17.21
C PRO A 32 9.52 5.00 -16.63
N ASN A 33 9.37 4.33 -15.46
CA ASN A 33 8.12 4.28 -14.70
C ASN A 33 7.98 5.43 -13.71
N GLN A 34 9.06 6.20 -13.53
CA GLN A 34 9.13 7.27 -12.55
C GLN A 34 9.24 8.62 -13.25
N LEU A 35 8.46 9.57 -12.78
CA LEU A 35 8.65 10.98 -13.10
C LEU A 35 9.43 11.64 -11.98
N ASN A 36 10.61 12.15 -12.32
CA ASN A 36 11.44 12.94 -11.43
C ASN A 36 11.48 14.36 -11.97
N PHE A 37 10.78 15.28 -11.34
CA PHE A 37 10.87 16.71 -11.71
C PHE A 37 11.02 17.56 -10.46
N ASN A 38 11.77 18.63 -10.66
CA ASN A 38 12.01 19.61 -9.63
C ASN A 38 11.11 20.82 -9.91
N VAL A 39 10.09 21.03 -9.07
CA VAL A 39 9.17 22.17 -9.19
C VAL A 39 9.35 23.05 -7.96
N PHE A 40 9.78 24.28 -8.13
CA PHE A 40 10.03 25.25 -7.06
C PHE A 40 10.93 24.73 -5.92
N GLY A 41 11.97 23.92 -6.25
CA GLY A 41 12.88 23.35 -5.24
C GLY A 41 12.38 22.09 -4.53
N LEU A 42 11.18 21.63 -4.85
CA LEU A 42 10.63 20.35 -4.38
C LEU A 42 10.91 19.25 -5.40
N ASN A 43 11.70 18.24 -4.98
CA ASN A 43 11.92 17.03 -5.77
C ASN A 43 10.69 16.12 -5.69
N VAL A 44 9.84 16.16 -6.72
CA VAL A 44 8.69 15.29 -6.84
C VAL A 44 9.12 14.02 -7.58
N LYS A 45 9.22 12.92 -6.82
CA LYS A 45 9.40 11.57 -7.39
C LYS A 45 8.06 10.85 -7.33
N LYS A 46 7.49 10.52 -8.48
CA LYS A 46 6.24 9.76 -8.57
C LYS A 46 6.48 8.47 -9.34
N ASP A 47 6.18 7.35 -8.70
CA ASP A 47 6.19 6.03 -9.31
C ASP A 47 4.78 5.66 -9.78
N PHE A 48 4.67 5.18 -11.02
CA PHE A 48 3.42 4.76 -11.66
C PHE A 48 3.36 3.24 -11.89
N THR A 49 4.07 2.47 -11.07
CA THR A 49 3.97 1.00 -11.11
C THR A 49 2.61 0.54 -10.59
N THR A 50 2.05 -0.48 -11.22
CA THR A 50 0.78 -1.08 -10.80
C THR A 50 1.00 -1.96 -9.58
N LYS A 51 0.36 -1.63 -8.46
CA LYS A 51 0.41 -2.43 -7.23
C LYS A 51 -0.66 -3.50 -7.28
N LEU A 52 -0.25 -4.77 -7.23
CA LEU A 52 -1.18 -5.90 -7.23
C LEU A 52 -1.38 -6.44 -5.82
N GLY A 53 -2.62 -6.72 -5.47
CA GLY A 53 -3.00 -7.36 -4.22
C GLY A 53 -2.55 -8.82 -4.15
N LEU A 54 -2.71 -9.40 -2.96
CA LEU A 54 -2.33 -10.77 -2.66
C LEU A 54 -3.04 -11.79 -3.57
N ASP A 55 -4.29 -11.54 -3.89
CA ASP A 55 -5.15 -12.36 -4.73
C ASP A 55 -4.71 -12.39 -6.21
N LEU A 56 -3.99 -11.37 -6.68
CA LEU A 56 -3.47 -11.26 -8.04
C LEU A 56 -1.99 -11.64 -8.16
N LYS A 57 -1.18 -11.36 -7.13
CA LYS A 57 0.26 -11.62 -7.12
C LYS A 57 0.63 -12.96 -6.48
N GLY A 58 -0.30 -13.54 -5.69
CA GLY A 58 -0.02 -14.64 -4.79
C GLY A 58 0.75 -14.16 -3.55
N GLY A 59 0.93 -15.03 -2.56
CA GLY A 59 1.62 -14.75 -1.32
C GLY A 59 0.83 -15.21 -0.09
N SER A 60 1.06 -14.59 1.07
CA SER A 60 0.43 -14.98 2.33
C SER A 60 -0.28 -13.81 3.01
N SER A 61 -1.46 -14.09 3.55
CA SER A 61 -2.19 -13.22 4.47
C SER A 61 -2.11 -13.80 5.87
N LEU A 62 -1.63 -13.00 6.81
CA LEU A 62 -1.42 -13.38 8.20
C LEU A 62 -2.26 -12.49 9.09
N ILE A 63 -3.04 -13.08 10.00
CA ILE A 63 -3.81 -12.32 10.97
C ILE A 63 -3.24 -12.57 12.36
N PHE A 64 -2.77 -11.51 12.98
CA PHE A 64 -2.26 -11.54 14.35
C PHE A 64 -3.29 -10.92 15.30
N GLU A 65 -3.56 -11.58 16.41
CA GLU A 65 -4.35 -11.03 17.52
C GLU A 65 -3.41 -10.30 18.47
N ALA A 66 -3.75 -9.06 18.80
CA ALA A 66 -2.98 -8.21 19.69
C ALA A 66 -3.43 -8.41 21.14
N ASP A 67 -2.50 -8.65 22.05
CA ASP A 67 -2.79 -8.69 23.48
C ASP A 67 -2.87 -7.28 24.05
N THR A 68 -4.09 -6.81 24.23
CA THR A 68 -4.40 -5.47 24.75
C THR A 68 -4.72 -5.46 26.23
N SER A 69 -4.59 -6.59 26.92
CA SER A 69 -5.03 -6.77 28.32
C SER A 69 -4.33 -5.83 29.32
N LYS A 70 -3.11 -5.39 29.00
CA LYS A 70 -2.28 -4.51 29.85
C LYS A 70 -2.33 -3.04 29.47
N LEU A 71 -3.08 -2.68 28.41
CA LEU A 71 -3.14 -1.32 27.87
C LEU A 71 -4.37 -0.58 28.37
N LYS A 72 -4.21 0.73 28.63
CA LYS A 72 -5.35 1.62 28.84
C LYS A 72 -6.03 1.92 27.51
N LYS A 73 -7.34 2.17 27.52
CA LYS A 73 -8.12 2.49 26.31
C LYS A 73 -7.59 3.71 25.54
N GLU A 74 -7.01 4.67 26.26
CA GLU A 74 -6.44 5.90 25.70
C GLU A 74 -5.19 5.62 24.87
N ASP A 75 -4.34 4.67 25.29
CA ASP A 75 -3.05 4.34 24.67
C ASP A 75 -3.18 3.30 23.54
N LEU A 76 -4.36 2.70 23.38
CA LEU A 76 -4.59 1.55 22.52
C LEU A 76 -4.35 1.86 21.02
N ASN A 77 -4.87 2.99 20.54
CA ASN A 77 -4.74 3.37 19.13
C ASN A 77 -3.27 3.67 18.78
N ASP A 78 -2.55 4.31 19.68
CA ASP A 78 -1.13 4.64 19.51
C ASP A 78 -0.27 3.37 19.54
N ALA A 79 -0.58 2.42 20.44
CA ALA A 79 0.10 1.14 20.50
C ALA A 79 -0.14 0.28 19.24
N LEU A 80 -1.37 0.23 18.73
CA LEU A 80 -1.71 -0.49 17.50
C LEU A 80 -1.07 0.16 16.26
N SER A 81 -1.06 1.49 16.20
CA SER A 81 -0.38 2.23 15.13
C SER A 81 1.13 1.99 15.14
N SER A 82 1.74 2.07 16.33
CA SER A 82 3.17 1.78 16.50
C SER A 82 3.51 0.32 16.18
N ALA A 83 2.66 -0.63 16.56
CA ALA A 83 2.85 -2.04 16.19
C ALA A 83 2.80 -2.23 14.67
N ARG A 84 1.85 -1.60 13.99
CA ARG A 84 1.76 -1.61 12.53
C ARG A 84 3.05 -1.08 11.90
N ASP A 85 3.56 0.06 12.36
CA ASP A 85 4.76 0.69 11.83
C ASP A 85 6.02 -0.16 12.05
N VAL A 86 6.12 -0.85 13.20
CA VAL A 86 7.20 -1.81 13.49
C VAL A 86 7.12 -3.02 12.55
N ILE A 87 5.93 -3.59 12.37
CA ILE A 87 5.69 -4.72 11.45
C ILE A 87 6.04 -4.32 10.02
N GLU A 88 5.59 -3.15 9.57
CA GLU A 88 5.89 -2.63 8.24
C GLU A 88 7.40 -2.50 8.00
N ARG A 89 8.14 -1.91 8.95
CA ARG A 89 9.60 -1.83 8.85
C ARG A 89 10.26 -3.20 8.77
N ARG A 90 9.85 -4.18 9.59
CA ARG A 90 10.39 -5.55 9.56
C ARG A 90 10.20 -6.22 8.21
N ILE A 91 9.00 -6.09 7.66
CA ILE A 91 8.62 -6.68 6.38
C ILE A 91 9.38 -6.01 5.23
N ASN A 92 9.50 -4.68 5.25
CA ASN A 92 10.26 -3.93 4.24
C ASN A 92 11.75 -4.30 4.27
N PHE A 93 12.36 -4.45 5.45
CA PHE A 93 13.74 -4.93 5.58
C PHE A 93 13.92 -6.39 5.12
N PHE A 94 12.88 -7.21 5.23
CA PHE A 94 12.88 -8.57 4.70
C PHE A 94 12.83 -8.62 3.17
N GLY A 95 12.59 -7.47 2.52
CA GLY A 95 12.60 -7.32 1.07
C GLY A 95 11.22 -7.48 0.43
N VAL A 96 10.15 -7.46 1.22
CA VAL A 96 8.79 -7.38 0.69
C VAL A 96 8.51 -5.95 0.31
N THR A 97 8.31 -5.73 -0.95
CA THR A 97 7.83 -4.43 -1.42
C THR A 97 6.32 -4.35 -1.21
N GLU A 98 5.89 -3.36 -0.39
CA GLU A 98 4.50 -2.96 -0.24
C GLU A 98 3.59 -3.96 0.51
N PRO A 99 3.93 -4.31 1.77
CA PRO A 99 3.03 -5.05 2.63
C PRO A 99 1.78 -4.21 2.89
N GLN A 100 0.62 -4.89 2.98
CA GLN A 100 -0.59 -4.23 3.42
C GLN A 100 -0.89 -4.62 4.85
N ILE A 101 -0.88 -3.63 5.75
CA ILE A 101 -1.13 -3.88 7.16
C ILE A 101 -2.37 -3.09 7.57
N GLN A 102 -3.37 -3.80 8.08
CA GLN A 102 -4.64 -3.23 8.51
C GLN A 102 -4.97 -3.66 9.92
N THR A 103 -5.49 -2.72 10.71
CA THR A 103 -6.05 -3.03 12.02
C THR A 103 -7.52 -3.38 11.86
N ILE A 104 -7.92 -4.55 12.36
CA ILE A 104 -9.29 -5.05 12.35
C ILE A 104 -9.75 -5.18 13.79
N LYS A 105 -10.91 -4.60 14.13
CA LYS A 105 -11.57 -4.81 15.42
C LYS A 105 -12.72 -5.79 15.25
N THR A 106 -12.75 -6.82 16.07
CA THR A 106 -13.83 -7.82 16.07
C THR A 106 -14.30 -8.01 17.52
N GLY A 107 -15.39 -7.35 17.89
CA GLY A 107 -15.83 -7.25 19.28
C GLY A 107 -14.77 -6.56 20.14
N ASP A 108 -14.34 -7.19 21.22
CA ASP A 108 -13.30 -6.64 22.11
C ASP A 108 -11.87 -6.99 21.70
N LYS A 109 -11.69 -7.72 20.59
CA LYS A 109 -10.38 -8.18 20.11
C LYS A 109 -9.86 -7.30 18.99
N TYR A 110 -8.58 -6.91 19.09
CA TYR A 110 -7.87 -6.17 18.08
C TYR A 110 -6.93 -7.10 17.33
N ARG A 111 -6.98 -7.04 16.00
CA ARG A 111 -6.18 -7.88 15.10
C ARG A 111 -5.44 -7.02 14.09
N LEU A 112 -4.26 -7.49 13.71
CA LEU A 112 -3.46 -6.92 12.63
C LEU A 112 -3.45 -7.91 11.47
N SER A 113 -4.08 -7.54 10.36
CA SER A 113 -4.00 -8.28 9.10
C SER A 113 -2.79 -7.80 8.34
N VAL A 114 -1.93 -8.73 7.97
CA VAL A 114 -0.68 -8.47 7.27
C VAL A 114 -0.66 -9.26 5.98
N ASP A 115 -0.84 -8.58 4.87
CA ASP A 115 -0.77 -9.18 3.54
C ASP A 115 0.63 -9.02 2.96
N LEU A 116 1.22 -10.14 2.53
CA LEU A 116 2.59 -10.28 2.04
C LEU A 116 2.60 -10.76 0.59
N PRO A 117 2.40 -9.87 -0.40
CA PRO A 117 2.37 -10.25 -1.79
C PRO A 117 3.73 -10.76 -2.29
N GLY A 118 3.74 -11.89 -2.99
CA GLY A 118 4.93 -12.44 -3.65
C GLY A 118 5.92 -13.13 -2.73
N ILE A 119 5.59 -13.41 -1.47
CA ILE A 119 6.44 -14.18 -0.55
C ILE A 119 6.11 -15.67 -0.64
N ASN A 120 7.16 -16.48 -0.82
CA ASN A 120 7.08 -17.94 -0.76
C ASN A 120 7.47 -18.51 0.61
N ASN A 121 8.33 -17.81 1.37
CA ASN A 121 8.81 -18.22 2.69
C ASN A 121 8.08 -17.46 3.80
N TYR A 122 6.84 -17.79 4.03
CA TYR A 122 5.99 -17.16 5.03
C TYR A 122 6.37 -17.51 6.48
N GLU A 123 6.98 -18.68 6.73
CA GLU A 123 7.38 -19.10 8.08
C GLU A 123 8.42 -18.15 8.69
N GLU A 124 9.36 -17.70 7.87
CA GLU A 124 10.36 -16.73 8.29
C GLU A 124 9.74 -15.35 8.54
N ALA A 125 8.78 -14.94 7.70
CA ALA A 125 8.03 -13.71 7.92
C ALA A 125 7.22 -13.74 9.22
N ILE A 126 6.51 -14.85 9.51
CA ILE A 126 5.78 -15.06 10.77
C ILE A 126 6.71 -14.90 11.97
N ARG A 127 7.88 -15.53 11.92
CA ARG A 127 8.85 -15.47 13.01
C ARG A 127 9.39 -14.06 13.23
N LEU A 128 9.72 -13.32 12.16
CA LEU A 128 10.19 -11.94 12.26
C LEU A 128 9.12 -10.98 12.75
N ILE A 129 7.88 -11.15 12.30
CA ILE A 129 6.76 -10.29 12.70
C ILE A 129 6.41 -10.53 14.16
N GLY A 130 6.37 -11.79 14.60
CA GLY A 130 5.89 -12.18 15.93
C GLY A 130 6.88 -11.89 17.08
N GLN A 131 8.16 -11.62 16.78
CA GLN A 131 9.16 -11.30 17.81
C GLN A 131 8.87 -9.94 18.43
N THR A 132 8.92 -9.84 19.77
CA THR A 132 8.86 -8.53 20.45
C THR A 132 10.11 -7.71 20.19
N ALA A 133 11.27 -8.39 20.04
CA ALA A 133 12.58 -7.82 19.74
C ALA A 133 12.98 -6.67 20.71
N GLN A 134 12.68 -6.87 21.98
CA GLN A 134 13.05 -5.94 23.04
C GLN A 134 14.52 -6.16 23.43
N LEU A 135 15.40 -5.27 22.99
CA LEU A 135 16.81 -5.29 23.40
C LEU A 135 16.95 -4.63 24.77
N THR A 136 17.58 -5.34 25.71
CA THR A 136 17.88 -4.85 27.07
C THR A 136 19.33 -5.14 27.45
N PHE A 137 19.90 -4.26 28.27
CA PHE A 137 21.25 -4.42 28.82
C PHE A 137 21.13 -4.63 30.34
N ARG A 138 21.78 -5.67 30.84
CA ARG A 138 21.69 -6.06 32.24
C ARG A 138 23.06 -6.19 32.85
N GLU A 139 23.18 -5.83 34.13
CA GLU A 139 24.39 -5.93 34.93
C GLU A 139 24.20 -6.82 36.14
N LEU A 140 25.30 -7.18 36.82
CA LEU A 140 25.24 -7.94 38.05
C LEU A 140 24.60 -7.09 39.15
N PRO A 141 23.70 -7.69 39.98
CA PRO A 141 23.16 -6.98 41.14
C PRO A 141 24.29 -6.68 42.16
N SER A 142 24.04 -5.70 42.99
CA SER A 142 25.03 -5.28 44.03
C SER A 142 25.22 -6.32 45.15
N GLU A 143 24.27 -7.25 45.29
CA GLU A 143 24.35 -8.36 46.26
C GLU A 143 25.08 -9.55 45.67
N LYS A 144 25.93 -10.21 46.48
CA LYS A 144 26.68 -11.40 46.07
C LYS A 144 25.75 -12.57 45.81
N ILE A 145 25.63 -12.96 44.53
CA ILE A 145 24.91 -14.16 44.13
C ILE A 145 25.84 -15.38 44.19
N ALA A 146 25.30 -16.56 44.53
CA ALA A 146 26.03 -17.81 44.62
C ALA A 146 26.74 -18.13 43.28
N THR A 147 28.03 -18.44 43.36
CA THR A 147 28.97 -18.63 42.23
C THR A 147 28.72 -19.88 41.35
N THR A 148 27.68 -20.65 41.61
CA THR A 148 27.40 -21.95 40.94
C THR A 148 26.47 -21.83 39.72
N SER A 149 25.84 -20.67 39.48
CA SER A 149 24.90 -20.49 38.35
C SER A 149 25.60 -19.90 37.11
N PRO A 150 25.16 -20.19 35.90
CA PRO A 150 25.67 -19.58 34.67
C PRO A 150 25.61 -18.05 34.75
N ILE A 151 26.63 -17.37 34.20
CA ILE A 151 26.80 -15.91 34.34
C ILE A 151 25.57 -15.13 33.84
N PHE A 152 24.93 -15.59 32.74
CA PHE A 152 23.76 -14.90 32.19
C PHE A 152 22.52 -14.95 33.10
N THR A 153 22.41 -15.94 34.00
CA THR A 153 21.30 -16.01 34.99
C THR A 153 21.55 -15.07 36.19
N GLN A 154 22.78 -14.63 36.38
CA GLN A 154 23.15 -13.70 37.45
C GLN A 154 22.95 -12.23 37.02
N LEU A 155 22.84 -11.95 35.72
CA LEU A 155 22.65 -10.61 35.16
C LEU A 155 21.17 -10.22 35.22
N THR A 156 20.71 -9.84 36.42
CA THR A 156 19.29 -9.57 36.69
C THR A 156 18.96 -8.10 36.81
N LYS A 157 19.95 -7.23 37.05
CA LYS A 157 19.73 -5.81 37.22
C LYS A 157 19.65 -5.10 35.89
N ASP A 158 18.51 -4.51 35.58
CA ASP A 158 18.33 -3.69 34.37
C ASP A 158 19.15 -2.39 34.48
N THR A 159 19.84 -2.05 33.42
CA THR A 159 20.68 -0.84 33.35
C THR A 159 19.91 0.41 32.93
N GLY A 160 18.67 0.27 32.44
CA GLY A 160 17.90 1.32 31.82
C GLY A 160 18.25 1.58 30.36
N LEU A 161 19.34 0.98 29.84
CA LEU A 161 19.67 1.06 28.43
C LEU A 161 18.91 -0.02 27.64
N SER A 162 18.23 0.38 26.57
CA SER A 162 17.37 -0.49 25.79
C SER A 162 17.37 -0.12 24.31
N GLY A 163 16.65 -0.88 23.50
CA GLY A 163 16.53 -0.65 22.06
C GLY A 163 16.06 0.75 21.65
N VAL A 164 15.32 1.47 22.49
CA VAL A 164 14.88 2.86 22.22
C VAL A 164 16.02 3.87 22.14
N HIS A 165 17.16 3.53 22.74
CA HIS A 165 18.37 4.35 22.75
C HIS A 165 19.30 4.07 21.55
N ILE A 166 18.96 3.11 20.68
CA ILE A 166 19.75 2.78 19.50
C ILE A 166 19.34 3.70 18.34
N GLN A 167 20.32 4.38 17.77
CA GLN A 167 20.16 5.20 16.59
C GLN A 167 20.17 4.33 15.31
N LYS A 168 21.10 3.36 15.25
CA LYS A 168 21.32 2.49 14.09
C LYS A 168 22.03 1.21 14.50
N SER A 169 21.64 0.10 13.87
CA SER A 169 22.35 -1.16 13.91
C SER A 169 22.86 -1.52 12.51
N THR A 170 24.05 -2.11 12.39
CA THR A 170 24.73 -2.47 11.14
C THR A 170 25.29 -3.89 11.21
N VAL A 171 25.33 -4.56 10.05
CA VAL A 171 26.07 -5.80 9.90
C VAL A 171 27.54 -5.44 9.71
N GLU A 172 28.41 -5.98 10.55
CA GLU A 172 29.86 -5.76 10.52
C GLU A 172 30.56 -7.10 10.51
N PHE A 173 31.84 -7.09 10.15
CA PHE A 173 32.70 -8.25 10.21
C PHE A 173 33.92 -7.90 11.07
N ASP A 174 34.20 -8.75 12.04
CA ASP A 174 35.40 -8.62 12.88
C ASP A 174 36.64 -8.65 12.02
N SER A 175 37.51 -7.64 12.17
CA SER A 175 38.68 -7.44 11.32
C SER A 175 39.76 -8.49 11.53
N GLN A 176 39.78 -9.19 12.68
CA GLN A 176 40.79 -10.21 13.00
C GLN A 176 40.30 -11.63 12.68
N THR A 177 39.02 -11.91 12.94
CA THR A 177 38.48 -13.28 12.82
C THR A 177 37.62 -13.46 11.58
N GLY A 178 37.18 -12.36 10.89
CA GLY A 178 36.24 -12.39 9.78
C GLY A 178 34.81 -12.80 10.16
N LYS A 179 34.55 -12.99 11.46
CA LYS A 179 33.21 -13.41 11.93
C LYS A 179 32.20 -12.28 11.82
N PRO A 180 30.97 -12.58 11.42
CA PRO A 180 29.90 -11.58 11.38
C PRO A 180 29.45 -11.17 12.79
N GLN A 181 29.20 -9.89 12.99
CA GLN A 181 28.81 -9.28 14.25
C GLN A 181 27.80 -8.14 14.01
N VAL A 182 27.06 -7.73 15.07
CA VAL A 182 26.12 -6.62 14.99
C VAL A 182 26.73 -5.37 15.60
N GLY A 183 27.02 -4.36 14.76
CA GLY A 183 27.39 -3.03 15.22
C GLY A 183 26.17 -2.26 15.73
N LEU A 184 26.30 -1.61 16.88
CA LEU A 184 25.29 -0.75 17.48
C LEU A 184 25.83 0.66 17.60
N LYS A 185 25.04 1.64 17.17
CA LYS A 185 25.28 3.07 17.41
C LYS A 185 24.14 3.64 18.23
N PHE A 186 24.45 4.18 19.38
CA PHE A 186 23.47 4.79 20.27
C PHE A 186 23.20 6.26 19.88
N ASN A 187 22.00 6.75 20.24
CA ASN A 187 21.71 8.18 20.24
C ASN A 187 22.45 8.87 21.41
N LYS A 188 22.37 10.19 21.51
CA LYS A 188 23.11 10.94 22.54
C LYS A 188 22.79 10.46 23.96
N GLN A 189 21.53 10.26 24.29
CA GLN A 189 21.10 9.77 25.60
C GLN A 189 21.60 8.34 25.86
N GLY A 190 21.55 7.47 24.86
CA GLY A 190 22.06 6.10 24.95
C GLY A 190 23.58 6.04 25.09
N ALA A 191 24.33 6.93 24.44
CA ALA A 191 25.78 7.04 24.58
C ALA A 191 26.18 7.44 26.01
N ASP A 192 25.50 8.43 26.60
CA ASP A 192 25.75 8.86 27.98
C ASP A 192 25.43 7.73 28.98
N LEU A 193 24.31 7.01 28.79
CA LEU A 193 23.98 5.83 29.60
C LEU A 193 25.01 4.71 29.44
N PHE A 194 25.42 4.41 28.21
CA PHE A 194 26.38 3.33 27.93
C PHE A 194 27.75 3.63 28.48
N ALA A 195 28.23 4.88 28.40
CA ALA A 195 29.43 5.33 29.05
C ALA A 195 29.38 5.12 30.57
N ALA A 196 28.30 5.54 31.22
CA ALA A 196 28.09 5.34 32.65
C ALA A 196 28.03 3.85 33.04
N ILE A 197 27.38 2.99 32.24
CA ILE A 197 27.30 1.54 32.44
C ILE A 197 28.69 0.91 32.31
N THR A 198 29.41 1.22 31.24
CA THR A 198 30.75 0.65 31.00
C THR A 198 31.75 1.09 32.05
N LYS A 199 31.71 2.37 32.47
CA LYS A 199 32.58 2.89 33.56
C LYS A 199 32.41 2.15 34.89
N ARG A 200 31.14 1.89 35.33
CA ARG A 200 30.90 1.22 36.62
C ARG A 200 31.08 -0.30 36.58
N ASN A 201 31.16 -0.89 35.36
CA ASN A 201 31.28 -2.33 35.18
C ASN A 201 32.64 -2.74 34.60
N ILE A 202 33.67 -1.92 34.70
CA ILE A 202 35.04 -2.31 34.27
C ILE A 202 35.47 -3.60 35.01
N GLY A 203 35.92 -4.60 34.23
CA GLY A 203 36.28 -5.93 34.74
C GLY A 203 35.06 -6.84 35.04
N LYS A 204 33.84 -6.39 34.83
CA LYS A 204 32.60 -7.15 35.05
C LYS A 204 31.86 -7.41 33.76
N PRO A 205 31.05 -8.49 33.69
CA PRO A 205 30.22 -8.75 32.51
C PRO A 205 28.98 -7.82 32.45
N VAL A 206 28.65 -7.40 31.26
CA VAL A 206 27.35 -6.76 30.94
C VAL A 206 26.64 -7.63 29.89
N GLY A 207 25.46 -8.09 30.23
CA GLY A 207 24.68 -8.95 29.34
C GLY A 207 23.81 -8.16 28.39
N ILE A 208 23.78 -8.57 27.14
CA ILE A 208 22.87 -8.07 26.11
C ILE A 208 21.81 -9.14 25.83
N PHE A 209 20.55 -8.78 26.01
CA PHE A 209 19.42 -9.70 25.90
C PHE A 209 18.43 -9.21 24.85
N LEU A 210 17.88 -10.14 24.09
CA LEU A 210 16.75 -9.92 23.19
C LEU A 210 15.57 -10.77 23.67
N ASP A 211 14.45 -10.14 24.03
CA ASP A 211 13.26 -10.84 24.56
C ASP A 211 13.57 -11.77 25.75
N ASN A 212 14.43 -11.33 26.66
CA ASN A 212 14.96 -12.09 27.78
C ASN A 212 15.91 -13.26 27.42
N ILE A 213 16.23 -13.49 26.15
CA ILE A 213 17.21 -14.47 25.71
C ILE A 213 18.58 -13.79 25.67
N PRO A 214 19.62 -14.34 26.34
CA PRO A 214 20.94 -13.75 26.27
C PRO A 214 21.56 -13.91 24.86
N LEU A 215 21.97 -12.81 24.26
CA LEU A 215 22.71 -12.82 23.00
C LEU A 215 24.22 -12.96 23.24
N THR A 216 24.73 -12.16 24.17
CA THR A 216 26.15 -12.14 24.54
C THR A 216 26.35 -11.55 25.93
N THR A 217 27.43 -11.91 26.58
CA THR A 217 27.76 -11.42 27.93
C THR A 217 29.25 -10.98 27.98
N PRO A 218 29.63 -9.93 27.22
CA PRO A 218 31.02 -9.46 27.20
C PRO A 218 31.44 -8.89 28.54
N THR A 219 32.74 -9.08 28.88
CA THR A 219 33.38 -8.39 29.98
C THR A 219 33.80 -6.99 29.51
N VAL A 220 33.50 -5.97 30.27
CA VAL A 220 33.85 -4.58 29.96
C VAL A 220 35.35 -4.37 30.25
N SER A 221 36.13 -4.03 29.23
CA SER A 221 37.55 -3.75 29.39
C SER A 221 37.82 -2.30 29.79
N ASN A 222 37.13 -1.36 29.15
CA ASN A 222 37.29 0.08 29.36
C ASN A 222 35.96 0.81 29.28
N GLU A 223 35.93 2.06 29.75
CA GLU A 223 34.82 3.00 29.51
C GLU A 223 34.70 3.26 27.99
N ILE A 224 33.46 3.24 27.44
CA ILE A 224 33.20 3.48 26.04
C ILE A 224 32.33 4.74 25.92
N PRO A 225 32.94 5.92 25.69
CA PRO A 225 32.21 7.20 25.64
C PRO A 225 31.65 7.53 24.24
N ASP A 226 32.09 6.86 23.18
CA ASP A 226 31.76 7.15 21.78
C ASP A 226 30.34 6.69 21.37
N GLY A 227 29.65 5.98 22.25
CA GLY A 227 28.30 5.48 22.01
C GLY A 227 28.22 4.38 20.95
N SER A 228 29.30 3.63 20.77
CA SER A 228 29.35 2.47 19.87
C SER A 228 29.51 1.18 20.67
N ALA A 229 28.81 0.12 20.27
CA ALA A 229 28.93 -1.21 20.83
C ALA A 229 28.87 -2.28 19.75
N VAL A 230 29.40 -3.46 20.05
CA VAL A 230 29.35 -4.59 19.12
C VAL A 230 28.78 -5.82 19.83
N ILE A 231 27.80 -6.47 19.23
CA ILE A 231 27.29 -7.76 19.68
C ILE A 231 28.09 -8.85 18.96
N THR A 232 28.97 -9.48 19.69
CA THR A 232 29.82 -10.59 19.19
C THR A 232 29.26 -11.92 19.65
N GLY A 233 29.45 -12.98 18.86
CA GLY A 233 28.99 -14.33 19.16
C GLY A 233 29.33 -15.31 18.04
N ASN A 234 28.86 -16.54 18.17
CA ASN A 234 28.97 -17.53 17.08
C ASN A 234 27.74 -17.41 16.15
N PHE A 235 27.63 -16.26 15.50
CA PHE A 235 26.53 -15.97 14.57
C PHE A 235 26.92 -16.31 13.14
N THR A 236 25.96 -16.76 12.36
CA THR A 236 26.02 -16.78 10.90
C THR A 236 25.69 -15.39 10.33
N SER A 237 26.09 -15.13 9.09
CA SER A 237 25.74 -13.86 8.41
C SER A 237 24.24 -13.60 8.34
N ASP A 238 23.44 -14.67 8.17
CA ASP A 238 21.98 -14.55 8.15
C ASP A 238 21.39 -14.20 9.52
N GLU A 239 21.93 -14.77 10.60
CA GLU A 239 21.50 -14.43 11.96
C GLU A 239 21.83 -12.98 12.31
N VAL A 240 23.04 -12.51 12.00
CA VAL A 240 23.42 -11.10 12.19
C VAL A 240 22.50 -10.17 11.39
N LYS A 241 22.19 -10.52 10.15
CA LYS A 241 21.25 -9.74 9.33
C LYS A 241 19.87 -9.67 9.97
N LYS A 242 19.33 -10.79 10.45
CA LYS A 242 18.03 -10.85 11.13
C LYS A 242 18.01 -10.06 12.43
N LEU A 243 19.04 -10.17 13.25
CA LEU A 243 19.20 -9.39 14.48
C LEU A 243 19.26 -7.89 14.17
N THR A 244 20.04 -7.49 13.18
CA THR A 244 20.14 -6.10 12.73
C THR A 244 18.78 -5.55 12.29
N ILE A 245 18.01 -6.33 11.53
CA ILE A 245 16.65 -5.98 11.13
C ILE A 245 15.74 -5.81 12.36
N ALA A 246 15.74 -6.78 13.26
CA ALA A 246 14.91 -6.76 14.46
C ALA A 246 15.21 -5.54 15.34
N ILE A 247 16.49 -5.22 15.54
CA ILE A 247 16.92 -4.07 16.35
C ILE A 247 16.56 -2.75 15.67
N ASN A 248 16.81 -2.58 14.37
CA ASN A 248 16.48 -1.36 13.64
C ASN A 248 14.97 -1.11 13.51
N SER A 249 14.19 -2.18 13.48
CA SER A 249 12.72 -2.08 13.41
C SER A 249 12.09 -1.65 14.73
N GLY A 250 12.80 -1.87 15.84
CA GLY A 250 12.33 -1.59 17.20
C GLY A 250 11.47 -2.69 17.79
N ALA A 251 11.20 -2.55 19.09
CA ALA A 251 10.35 -3.47 19.85
C ALA A 251 8.87 -3.28 19.52
N LEU A 252 8.10 -4.37 19.52
CA LEU A 252 6.64 -4.29 19.46
C LEU A 252 6.10 -3.74 20.80
N PRO A 253 5.23 -2.73 20.77
CA PRO A 253 4.67 -2.13 21.98
C PRO A 253 3.69 -3.06 22.71
N LEU A 254 3.22 -4.10 22.03
CA LEU A 254 2.30 -5.10 22.57
C LEU A 254 2.60 -6.48 21.95
N PRO A 255 2.39 -7.59 22.71
CA PRO A 255 2.52 -8.93 22.17
C PRO A 255 1.45 -9.21 21.12
N ILE A 256 1.84 -9.90 20.06
CA ILE A 256 0.93 -10.35 19.00
C ILE A 256 1.04 -11.86 18.83
N LYS A 257 -0.08 -12.52 18.54
CA LYS A 257 -0.16 -13.95 18.31
C LYS A 257 -0.81 -14.25 16.96
N LEU A 258 -0.19 -15.06 16.13
CA LEU A 258 -0.79 -15.53 14.88
C LEU A 258 -2.06 -16.36 15.19
N VAL A 259 -3.19 -15.96 14.61
CA VAL A 259 -4.49 -16.62 14.77
C VAL A 259 -5.03 -17.18 13.48
N GLU A 260 -4.64 -16.62 12.34
CA GLU A 260 -5.08 -17.11 11.02
C GLU A 260 -3.97 -16.91 10.00
N GLN A 261 -3.84 -17.87 9.09
CA GLN A 261 -2.91 -17.83 7.98
C GLN A 261 -3.62 -18.37 6.73
N LYS A 262 -3.52 -17.59 5.65
CA LYS A 262 -4.04 -17.95 4.33
C LYS A 262 -2.95 -17.77 3.29
N ASN A 263 -2.65 -18.85 2.55
CA ASN A 263 -1.66 -18.83 1.49
C ASN A 263 -2.35 -18.89 0.12
N ILE A 264 -1.94 -18.00 -0.79
CA ILE A 264 -2.44 -17.95 -2.17
C ILE A 264 -1.25 -18.22 -3.09
N GLY A 265 -1.32 -19.33 -3.84
CA GLY A 265 -0.24 -19.69 -4.77
C GLY A 265 -0.10 -18.65 -5.90
N PRO A 266 1.14 -18.31 -6.33
CA PRO A 266 1.39 -17.34 -7.39
C PRO A 266 0.71 -17.70 -8.72
N THR A 267 0.67 -18.99 -9.07
CA THR A 267 0.04 -19.49 -10.30
C THR A 267 -1.47 -19.25 -10.33
N LEU A 268 -2.14 -19.28 -9.18
CA LEU A 268 -3.57 -18.98 -9.08
C LEU A 268 -3.82 -17.50 -9.39
N GLY A 269 -3.05 -16.61 -8.79
CA GLY A 269 -3.15 -15.16 -9.02
C GLY A 269 -2.92 -14.78 -10.48
N GLU A 270 -1.84 -15.29 -11.11
CA GLU A 270 -1.54 -15.02 -12.51
C GLU A 270 -2.65 -15.51 -13.46
N THR A 271 -3.21 -16.70 -13.19
CA THR A 271 -4.32 -17.26 -13.97
C THR A 271 -5.57 -16.37 -13.87
N GLU A 272 -5.91 -15.89 -12.66
CA GLU A 272 -7.07 -15.05 -12.46
C GLU A 272 -6.89 -13.64 -13.05
N VAL A 273 -5.70 -13.06 -13.00
CA VAL A 273 -5.35 -11.80 -13.71
C VAL A 273 -5.60 -11.96 -15.19
N ARG A 274 -5.06 -13.03 -15.79
CA ARG A 274 -5.20 -13.29 -17.24
C ARG A 274 -6.66 -13.46 -17.65
N LYS A 275 -7.44 -14.24 -16.90
CA LYS A 275 -8.88 -14.41 -17.15
C LYS A 275 -9.64 -13.09 -17.03
N SER A 276 -9.34 -12.28 -16.01
CA SER A 276 -9.98 -11.00 -15.77
C SER A 276 -9.71 -9.99 -16.88
N ILE A 277 -8.46 -9.92 -17.36
CA ILE A 277 -8.10 -9.06 -18.50
C ILE A 277 -8.84 -9.52 -19.76
N TYR A 278 -8.88 -10.84 -20.01
CA TYR A 278 -9.59 -11.39 -21.16
C TYR A 278 -11.09 -11.09 -21.11
N ALA A 279 -11.73 -11.32 -19.94
CA ALA A 279 -13.14 -11.03 -19.74
C ALA A 279 -13.45 -9.54 -19.90
N GLY A 280 -12.65 -8.66 -19.27
CA GLY A 280 -12.81 -7.21 -19.37
C GLY A 280 -12.64 -6.69 -20.78
N THR A 281 -11.64 -7.17 -21.52
CA THR A 281 -11.40 -6.79 -22.92
C THR A 281 -12.53 -7.25 -23.82
N THR A 282 -12.99 -8.49 -23.67
CA THR A 282 -14.11 -9.04 -24.44
C THR A 282 -15.39 -8.28 -24.16
N GLY A 283 -15.69 -8.00 -22.88
CA GLY A 283 -16.85 -7.21 -22.49
C GLY A 283 -16.81 -5.78 -23.05
N LEU A 284 -15.64 -5.12 -23.01
CA LEU A 284 -15.45 -3.79 -23.59
C LEU A 284 -15.73 -3.80 -25.09
N ILE A 285 -15.16 -4.76 -25.84
CA ILE A 285 -15.35 -4.90 -27.30
C ILE A 285 -16.85 -5.09 -27.61
N MET A 286 -17.53 -5.97 -26.86
CA MET A 286 -18.99 -6.19 -27.05
C MET A 286 -19.78 -4.91 -26.85
N VAL A 287 -19.47 -4.14 -25.81
CA VAL A 287 -20.14 -2.87 -25.53
C VAL A 287 -19.87 -1.83 -26.63
N LEU A 288 -18.63 -1.70 -27.10
CA LEU A 288 -18.27 -0.80 -28.20
C LEU A 288 -19.03 -1.14 -29.49
N LEU A 289 -19.06 -2.42 -29.84
CA LEU A 289 -19.81 -2.90 -31.01
C LEU A 289 -21.31 -2.65 -30.89
N PHE A 290 -21.89 -2.99 -29.74
CA PHE A 290 -23.30 -2.71 -29.45
C PHE A 290 -23.64 -1.23 -29.64
N MET A 291 -22.83 -0.32 -29.05
CA MET A 291 -23.04 1.11 -29.17
C MET A 291 -22.96 1.60 -30.61
N ILE A 292 -21.99 1.13 -31.39
CA ILE A 292 -21.85 1.53 -32.80
C ILE A 292 -23.03 1.02 -33.65
N ILE A 293 -23.43 -0.23 -33.44
CA ILE A 293 -24.53 -0.85 -34.22
C ILE A 293 -25.89 -0.18 -33.89
N TYR A 294 -26.17 0.02 -32.60
CA TYR A 294 -27.49 0.50 -32.17
C TYR A 294 -27.65 2.02 -32.28
N TYR A 295 -26.60 2.80 -31.99
CA TYR A 295 -26.65 4.27 -31.98
C TYR A 295 -25.95 4.90 -33.21
N GLY A 296 -25.33 4.12 -34.09
CA GLY A 296 -24.67 4.60 -35.28
C GLY A 296 -23.59 5.66 -34.98
N ARG A 297 -23.71 6.84 -35.57
CA ARG A 297 -22.72 7.93 -35.39
C ARG A 297 -22.58 8.42 -33.94
N LEU A 298 -23.68 8.50 -33.19
CA LEU A 298 -23.63 8.84 -31.77
C LEU A 298 -22.96 7.74 -30.98
N GLY A 299 -23.23 6.47 -31.33
CA GLY A 299 -22.58 5.31 -30.73
C GLY A 299 -21.05 5.29 -30.94
N PHE A 300 -20.58 5.71 -32.12
CA PHE A 300 -19.13 5.86 -32.38
C PHE A 300 -18.50 6.91 -31.44
N ILE A 301 -19.20 8.06 -31.25
CA ILE A 301 -18.73 9.09 -30.30
C ILE A 301 -18.70 8.57 -28.86
N ALA A 302 -19.73 7.82 -28.43
CA ALA A 302 -19.74 7.19 -27.12
C ALA A 302 -18.63 6.18 -26.95
N SER A 303 -18.34 5.38 -27.99
CA SER A 303 -17.23 4.44 -27.98
C SER A 303 -15.88 5.14 -27.79
N LEU A 304 -15.68 6.27 -28.46
CA LEU A 304 -14.48 7.09 -28.27
C LEU A 304 -14.41 7.68 -26.84
N ALA A 305 -15.54 8.17 -26.32
CA ALA A 305 -15.60 8.67 -24.95
C ALA A 305 -15.33 7.56 -23.92
N LEU A 306 -15.77 6.33 -24.19
CA LEU A 306 -15.51 5.16 -23.33
C LEU A 306 -14.04 4.74 -23.34
N ILE A 307 -13.37 4.83 -24.47
CA ILE A 307 -11.91 4.61 -24.54
C ILE A 307 -11.17 5.66 -23.72
N ILE A 308 -11.54 6.93 -23.84
CA ILE A 308 -10.98 8.03 -23.06
C ILE A 308 -11.25 7.80 -21.55
N TYR A 309 -12.46 7.35 -21.20
CA TYR A 309 -12.80 6.96 -19.85
C TYR A 309 -11.84 5.88 -19.29
N GLY A 310 -11.58 4.83 -20.08
CA GLY A 310 -10.65 3.76 -19.68
C GLY A 310 -9.24 4.29 -19.42
N ILE A 311 -8.71 5.12 -20.31
CA ILE A 311 -7.38 5.73 -20.17
C ILE A 311 -7.32 6.60 -18.91
N ILE A 312 -8.29 7.50 -18.69
CA ILE A 312 -8.30 8.36 -17.50
C ILE A 312 -8.41 7.53 -16.22
N SER A 313 -9.25 6.49 -16.18
CA SER A 313 -9.44 5.63 -15.02
C SER A 313 -8.16 4.85 -14.68
N LEU A 314 -7.49 4.26 -15.67
CA LEU A 314 -6.22 3.56 -15.48
C LEU A 314 -5.11 4.49 -14.99
N PHE A 315 -5.04 5.70 -15.56
CA PHE A 315 -4.11 6.73 -15.08
C PHE A 315 -4.35 7.06 -13.60
N ILE A 316 -5.63 7.25 -13.19
CA ILE A 316 -5.97 7.56 -11.80
C ILE A 316 -5.58 6.41 -10.88
N PHE A 317 -5.79 5.14 -11.28
CA PHE A 317 -5.39 3.97 -10.49
C PHE A 317 -3.87 3.89 -10.28
N LYS A 318 -3.07 4.29 -11.27
CA LYS A 318 -1.61 4.35 -11.15
C LYS A 318 -1.13 5.61 -10.42
N ALA A 319 -1.84 6.72 -10.55
CA ALA A 319 -1.48 7.98 -9.90
C ALA A 319 -1.78 7.97 -8.40
N ILE A 320 -2.87 7.33 -7.99
CA ILE A 320 -3.16 7.05 -6.59
C ILE A 320 -2.50 5.70 -6.29
N PRO A 321 -1.74 5.52 -5.18
CA PRO A 321 -1.10 4.25 -4.83
C PRO A 321 -2.18 3.21 -4.43
N LEU A 322 -3.02 2.83 -5.40
CA LEU A 322 -4.09 1.88 -5.23
C LEU A 322 -3.56 0.47 -5.42
N VAL A 323 -3.84 -0.41 -4.46
CA VAL A 323 -3.58 -1.83 -4.63
C VAL A 323 -4.75 -2.48 -5.35
N LEU A 324 -4.47 -2.95 -6.56
CA LEU A 324 -5.47 -3.59 -7.41
C LEU A 324 -5.68 -5.04 -6.95
N THR A 325 -6.90 -5.35 -6.52
CA THR A 325 -7.34 -6.69 -6.12
C THR A 325 -8.29 -7.27 -7.17
N LEU A 326 -8.57 -8.58 -7.14
CA LEU A 326 -9.52 -9.22 -8.05
C LEU A 326 -10.92 -8.57 -7.96
N PRO A 327 -11.49 -8.33 -6.76
CA PRO A 327 -12.71 -7.53 -6.64
C PRO A 327 -12.54 -6.09 -7.17
N GLY A 328 -11.37 -5.47 -7.02
CA GLY A 328 -11.08 -4.16 -7.59
C GLY A 328 -11.16 -4.14 -9.11
N VAL A 329 -10.63 -5.18 -9.78
CA VAL A 329 -10.78 -5.35 -11.25
C VAL A 329 -12.25 -5.52 -11.62
N ALA A 330 -13.01 -6.31 -10.85
CA ALA A 330 -14.46 -6.46 -11.07
C ALA A 330 -15.21 -5.13 -10.91
N GLY A 331 -14.86 -4.31 -9.92
CA GLY A 331 -15.42 -2.96 -9.72
C GLY A 331 -15.14 -2.04 -10.92
N PHE A 332 -13.93 -2.11 -11.48
CA PHE A 332 -13.59 -1.37 -12.71
C PHE A 332 -14.41 -1.84 -13.91
N ILE A 333 -14.53 -3.16 -14.13
CA ILE A 333 -15.34 -3.72 -15.24
C ILE A 333 -16.81 -3.29 -15.08
N LEU A 334 -17.37 -3.35 -13.86
CA LEU A 334 -18.73 -2.90 -13.59
C LEU A 334 -18.90 -1.41 -13.91
N SER A 335 -17.93 -0.58 -13.58
CA SER A 335 -17.99 0.87 -13.85
C SER A 335 -17.95 1.21 -15.35
N ILE A 336 -17.39 0.34 -16.22
CA ILE A 336 -17.47 0.47 -17.68
C ILE A 336 -18.95 0.44 -18.14
N GLY A 337 -19.75 -0.50 -17.60
CA GLY A 337 -21.18 -0.59 -17.89
C GLY A 337 -21.92 0.71 -17.51
N MET A 338 -21.67 1.23 -16.31
CA MET A 338 -22.28 2.49 -15.84
C MET A 338 -21.83 3.72 -16.67
N ALA A 339 -20.61 3.71 -17.19
CA ALA A 339 -20.14 4.78 -18.07
C ALA A 339 -20.91 4.83 -19.38
N VAL A 340 -21.29 3.67 -19.90
CA VAL A 340 -22.12 3.56 -21.11
C VAL A 340 -23.55 4.00 -20.85
N ASP A 341 -24.14 3.64 -19.71
CA ASP A 341 -25.51 4.02 -19.34
C ASP A 341 -25.72 5.53 -19.35
N SER A 342 -24.76 6.29 -18.86
CA SER A 342 -24.79 7.76 -18.92
C SER A 342 -24.90 8.27 -20.36
N ASN A 343 -24.13 7.69 -21.28
CA ASN A 343 -24.17 8.05 -22.71
C ASN A 343 -25.50 7.64 -23.37
N ILE A 344 -26.00 6.45 -23.06
CA ILE A 344 -27.29 5.95 -23.55
C ILE A 344 -28.40 6.91 -23.15
N LEU A 345 -28.46 7.29 -21.88
CA LEU A 345 -29.52 8.19 -21.38
C LEU A 345 -29.49 9.56 -22.09
N ILE A 346 -28.28 10.12 -22.28
CA ILE A 346 -28.13 11.38 -23.04
C ILE A 346 -28.63 11.22 -24.48
N PHE A 347 -28.25 10.13 -25.16
CA PHE A 347 -28.64 9.93 -26.56
C PHE A 347 -30.12 9.69 -26.74
N GLU A 348 -30.79 8.97 -25.85
CA GLU A 348 -32.22 8.80 -25.90
C GLU A 348 -32.94 10.14 -25.68
N ARG A 349 -32.48 10.99 -24.77
CA ARG A 349 -33.03 12.33 -24.59
C ARG A 349 -32.81 13.22 -25.84
N ILE A 350 -31.66 13.12 -26.49
CA ILE A 350 -31.38 13.82 -27.75
C ILE A 350 -32.34 13.33 -28.84
N LYS A 351 -32.53 12.00 -29.00
CA LYS A 351 -33.48 11.42 -29.97
C LYS A 351 -34.95 11.87 -29.70
N GLU A 352 -35.34 11.90 -28.42
CA GLU A 352 -36.68 12.41 -28.05
C GLU A 352 -36.91 13.86 -28.55
N GLU A 353 -35.91 14.74 -28.35
CA GLU A 353 -36.02 16.14 -28.77
C GLU A 353 -35.97 16.30 -30.30
N LEU A 354 -35.19 15.44 -30.99
CA LEU A 354 -35.19 15.39 -32.47
C LEU A 354 -36.57 14.94 -33.04
N ARG A 355 -37.21 13.94 -32.42
CA ARG A 355 -38.56 13.47 -32.81
C ARG A 355 -39.64 14.55 -32.64
N LYS A 356 -39.40 15.53 -31.74
CA LYS A 356 -40.27 16.72 -31.56
C LYS A 356 -40.01 17.82 -32.60
N GLY A 357 -39.16 17.54 -33.62
CA GLY A 357 -38.87 18.48 -34.71
C GLY A 357 -37.87 19.57 -34.38
N LYS A 358 -37.13 19.46 -33.26
CA LYS A 358 -36.08 20.44 -32.89
C LYS A 358 -34.83 20.26 -33.72
N SER A 359 -34.15 21.36 -34.00
CA SER A 359 -32.82 21.30 -34.65
C SER A 359 -31.81 20.53 -33.78
N PHE A 360 -30.79 19.91 -34.41
CA PHE A 360 -29.81 19.08 -33.73
C PHE A 360 -29.13 19.81 -32.58
N ASP A 361 -28.70 21.08 -32.75
CA ASP A 361 -28.03 21.87 -31.70
C ASP A 361 -28.93 22.11 -30.49
N ILE A 362 -30.23 22.38 -30.72
CA ILE A 362 -31.22 22.55 -29.64
C ILE A 362 -31.49 21.20 -28.96
N ALA A 363 -31.65 20.14 -29.74
CA ALA A 363 -31.85 18.78 -29.21
C ALA A 363 -30.70 18.30 -28.34
N VAL A 364 -29.46 18.55 -28.74
CA VAL A 364 -28.27 18.25 -27.92
C VAL A 364 -28.28 19.04 -26.61
N LYS A 365 -28.52 20.35 -26.68
CA LYS A 365 -28.53 21.19 -25.47
C LYS A 365 -29.62 20.76 -24.47
N LEU A 366 -30.80 20.47 -24.94
CA LEU A 366 -31.93 20.04 -24.10
C LEU A 366 -31.78 18.59 -23.62
N GLY A 367 -31.25 17.69 -24.46
CA GLY A 367 -31.00 16.30 -24.13
C GLY A 367 -30.01 16.17 -22.98
N PHE A 368 -28.87 16.89 -23.05
CA PHE A 368 -27.93 16.96 -21.95
C PHE A 368 -28.57 17.55 -20.68
N GLY A 369 -29.29 18.69 -20.79
CA GLY A 369 -29.91 19.32 -19.62
C GLY A 369 -30.87 18.40 -18.88
N ARG A 370 -31.67 17.60 -19.62
CA ARG A 370 -32.64 16.67 -19.02
C ARG A 370 -32.01 15.36 -18.53
N ALA A 371 -30.92 14.94 -19.13
CA ALA A 371 -30.26 13.70 -18.74
C ALA A 371 -29.42 13.87 -17.46
N ILE A 372 -28.84 15.07 -17.23
CA ILE A 372 -27.88 15.30 -16.14
C ILE A 372 -28.46 14.97 -14.76
N ASP A 373 -29.70 15.34 -14.48
CA ASP A 373 -30.29 15.11 -13.15
C ASP A 373 -30.46 13.61 -12.89
N ALA A 374 -31.02 12.88 -13.86
CA ALA A 374 -31.17 11.43 -13.74
C ALA A 374 -29.81 10.69 -13.66
N ILE A 375 -28.80 11.15 -14.39
CA ILE A 375 -27.45 10.61 -14.32
C ILE A 375 -26.82 10.85 -12.93
N LYS A 376 -27.01 12.04 -12.37
CA LYS A 376 -26.52 12.35 -11.02
C LYS A 376 -27.18 11.45 -9.98
N ASP A 377 -28.51 11.34 -9.99
CA ASP A 377 -29.26 10.56 -9.00
C ASP A 377 -28.85 9.09 -9.02
N ALA A 378 -28.72 8.48 -10.21
CA ALA A 378 -28.27 7.10 -10.35
C ALA A 378 -26.84 6.91 -9.82
N ASN A 379 -25.92 7.83 -10.13
CA ASN A 379 -24.55 7.72 -9.73
C ASN A 379 -24.32 8.06 -8.24
N VAL A 380 -25.10 8.99 -7.64
CA VAL A 380 -25.05 9.28 -6.21
C VAL A 380 -25.38 8.03 -5.39
N THR A 381 -26.38 7.24 -5.80
CA THR A 381 -26.71 5.96 -5.14
C THR A 381 -25.52 5.01 -5.14
N THR A 382 -24.87 4.83 -6.29
CA THR A 382 -23.68 3.96 -6.41
C THR A 382 -22.50 4.49 -5.61
N LEU A 383 -22.26 5.80 -5.62
CA LEU A 383 -21.19 6.41 -4.82
C LEU A 383 -21.46 6.27 -3.31
N THR A 384 -22.74 6.34 -2.89
CA THR A 384 -23.12 6.09 -1.49
C THR A 384 -22.82 4.65 -1.08
N VAL A 385 -23.18 3.67 -1.93
CA VAL A 385 -22.83 2.26 -1.68
C VAL A 385 -21.30 2.07 -1.63
N ALA A 386 -20.57 2.66 -2.56
CA ALA A 386 -19.11 2.59 -2.57
C ALA A 386 -18.49 3.23 -1.30
N PHE A 387 -19.03 4.36 -0.82
CA PHE A 387 -18.62 4.99 0.42
C PHE A 387 -18.84 4.09 1.64
N ILE A 388 -20.01 3.45 1.73
CA ILE A 388 -20.33 2.49 2.80
C ILE A 388 -19.36 1.31 2.78
N LEU A 389 -19.13 0.71 1.60
CA LEU A 389 -18.22 -0.43 1.45
C LEU A 389 -16.75 -0.07 1.67
N PHE A 390 -16.34 1.15 1.32
CA PHE A 390 -14.99 1.65 1.57
C PHE A 390 -14.73 1.88 3.06
N ASN A 391 -15.79 2.22 3.82
CA ASN A 391 -15.74 2.44 5.27
C ASN A 391 -14.59 3.36 5.70
N PRO A 392 -14.53 4.62 5.24
CA PRO A 392 -13.40 5.50 5.53
C PRO A 392 -13.28 5.87 7.01
N LEU A 393 -14.39 5.78 7.77
CA LEU A 393 -14.45 6.07 9.19
C LEU A 393 -14.18 4.84 10.07
N ASN A 394 -13.86 3.69 9.45
CA ASN A 394 -13.59 2.42 10.15
C ASN A 394 -14.70 2.00 11.14
N TRP A 395 -15.95 2.23 10.79
CA TRP A 395 -17.08 1.78 11.61
C TRP A 395 -17.08 0.26 11.75
N GLU A 396 -17.21 -0.23 12.99
CA GLU A 396 -17.07 -1.65 13.32
C GLU A 396 -18.15 -2.55 12.70
N PHE A 397 -19.35 -2.00 12.45
CA PHE A 397 -20.48 -2.72 11.87
C PHE A 397 -20.41 -2.81 10.32
N LEU A 398 -19.44 -2.16 9.69
CA LEU A 398 -19.21 -2.21 8.25
C LEU A 398 -18.02 -3.09 7.89
N PRO A 399 -17.95 -3.62 6.65
CA PRO A 399 -16.84 -4.44 6.20
C PRO A 399 -15.49 -3.72 6.36
N GLN A 400 -14.50 -4.42 6.91
CA GLN A 400 -13.14 -3.90 7.11
C GLN A 400 -12.09 -4.64 6.26
N PHE A 401 -12.51 -5.56 5.40
CA PHE A 401 -11.63 -6.36 4.56
C PHE A 401 -11.05 -5.54 3.41
N GLY A 402 -9.72 -5.60 3.21
CA GLY A 402 -9.00 -4.85 2.18
C GLY A 402 -9.51 -5.11 0.76
N MET A 403 -9.93 -6.34 0.45
CA MET A 403 -10.50 -6.69 -0.85
C MET A 403 -11.81 -5.93 -1.15
N VAL A 404 -12.70 -5.79 -0.16
CA VAL A 404 -13.97 -5.05 -0.31
C VAL A 404 -13.70 -3.55 -0.49
N ARG A 405 -12.74 -3.02 0.25
CA ARG A 405 -12.29 -1.62 0.10
C ARG A 405 -11.68 -1.35 -1.27
N GLY A 406 -10.89 -2.30 -1.79
CA GLY A 406 -10.34 -2.23 -3.15
C GLY A 406 -11.44 -2.14 -4.21
N PHE A 407 -12.47 -3.01 -4.13
CA PHE A 407 -13.66 -2.94 -4.99
C PHE A 407 -14.37 -1.58 -4.89
N ALA A 408 -14.64 -1.13 -3.66
CA ALA A 408 -15.36 0.11 -3.42
C ALA A 408 -14.63 1.33 -3.99
N LEU A 409 -13.32 1.38 -3.83
CA LEU A 409 -12.50 2.49 -4.30
C LEU A 409 -12.40 2.53 -5.82
N THR A 410 -12.18 1.38 -6.48
CA THR A 410 -12.14 1.31 -7.95
C THR A 410 -13.50 1.64 -8.55
N LEU A 411 -14.59 1.19 -7.92
CA LEU A 411 -15.96 1.52 -8.31
C LEU A 411 -16.22 3.04 -8.18
N ALA A 412 -15.86 3.64 -7.04
CA ALA A 412 -16.06 5.08 -6.81
C ALA A 412 -15.28 5.93 -7.82
N ILE A 413 -14.02 5.61 -8.08
CA ILE A 413 -13.18 6.30 -9.07
C ILE A 413 -13.78 6.12 -10.47
N GLY A 414 -14.18 4.90 -10.83
CA GLY A 414 -14.82 4.60 -12.12
C GLY A 414 -16.10 5.42 -12.33
N VAL A 415 -16.99 5.48 -11.34
CA VAL A 415 -18.22 6.28 -11.39
C VAL A 415 -17.92 7.77 -11.50
N ALA A 416 -16.99 8.30 -10.70
CA ALA A 416 -16.61 9.71 -10.78
C ALA A 416 -16.02 10.06 -12.17
N THR A 417 -15.17 9.19 -12.72
CA THR A 417 -14.59 9.36 -14.06
C THR A 417 -15.67 9.25 -15.14
N SER A 418 -16.64 8.33 -15.00
CA SER A 418 -17.74 8.16 -15.95
C SER A 418 -18.65 9.38 -16.02
N LEU A 419 -18.94 10.01 -14.88
CA LEU A 419 -19.69 11.27 -14.84
C LEU A 419 -18.95 12.38 -15.60
N PHE A 420 -17.65 12.50 -15.38
CA PHE A 420 -16.85 13.49 -16.10
C PHE A 420 -16.82 13.21 -17.61
N THR A 421 -16.52 11.98 -18.01
CA THR A 421 -16.41 11.63 -19.43
C THR A 421 -17.78 11.65 -20.14
N GLY A 422 -18.83 11.13 -19.52
CA GLY A 422 -20.19 11.13 -20.07
C GLY A 422 -20.74 12.54 -20.28
N VAL A 423 -20.58 13.43 -19.29
CA VAL A 423 -21.14 14.79 -19.37
C VAL A 423 -20.23 15.74 -20.14
N VAL A 424 -18.93 15.75 -19.84
CA VAL A 424 -18.01 16.76 -20.38
C VAL A 424 -17.40 16.31 -21.71
N ILE A 425 -16.78 15.13 -21.73
CA ILE A 425 -16.05 14.65 -22.92
C ILE A 425 -17.01 14.31 -24.04
N THR A 426 -18.08 13.57 -23.78
CA THR A 426 -19.07 13.21 -24.79
C THR A 426 -19.70 14.45 -25.43
N LYS A 427 -20.03 15.47 -24.62
CA LYS A 427 -20.55 16.72 -25.14
C LYS A 427 -19.56 17.40 -26.08
N ARG A 428 -18.29 17.50 -25.70
CA ARG A 428 -17.23 18.09 -26.53
C ARG A 428 -17.01 17.32 -27.82
N LEU A 429 -17.02 15.99 -27.75
CA LEU A 429 -16.91 15.15 -28.94
C LEU A 429 -18.08 15.36 -29.90
N ILE A 430 -19.32 15.41 -29.40
CA ILE A 430 -20.50 15.69 -30.22
C ILE A 430 -20.37 17.07 -30.90
N GLU A 431 -20.03 18.11 -30.13
CA GLU A 431 -19.82 19.47 -30.68
C GLU A 431 -18.70 19.49 -31.74
N MET A 432 -17.64 18.70 -31.58
CA MET A 432 -16.53 18.67 -32.53
C MET A 432 -16.92 17.94 -33.83
N PHE A 433 -17.55 16.77 -33.74
CA PHE A 433 -17.85 15.93 -34.90
C PHE A 433 -19.07 16.42 -35.69
N TYR A 434 -20.05 17.09 -35.07
CA TYR A 434 -21.26 17.58 -35.71
C TYR A 434 -21.18 19.05 -36.15
N LYS A 435 -20.46 19.95 -35.46
CA LYS A 435 -20.24 21.34 -35.92
C LYS A 435 -19.41 21.44 -37.20
N SER A 436 -18.67 20.42 -37.56
CA SER A 436 -17.87 20.40 -38.79
C SER A 436 -18.71 20.31 -40.07
N LYS A 437 -20.01 19.94 -39.98
CA LYS A 437 -20.92 19.82 -41.16
C LYS A 437 -21.85 21.03 -41.39
N LEU A 438 -21.80 22.04 -40.53
CA LEU A 438 -22.60 23.25 -40.66
C LEU A 438 -21.80 24.46 -41.16
N LYS A 439 -20.61 24.23 -41.71
CA LYS A 439 -19.90 25.21 -42.51
C LYS A 439 -19.90 24.78 -43.98
N VAL A 440 -21.01 24.91 -44.61
CA VAL A 440 -21.13 25.14 -46.07
C VAL A 440 -22.11 26.27 -46.26
#